data_5009cfb9585dfaf2667457141ad569a4
#
_entry.id   5009cfb9585dfaf2667457141ad569a4
#
_cell.length_a   1.000
_cell.length_b   1.000
_cell.length_c   1.000
_cell.angle_alpha   90.00
_cell.angle_beta   90.00
_cell.angle_gamma   90.00
#
_symmetry.space_group_name_H-M   'P 1'
#
loop_
_entity.id
_entity.type
_entity.pdbx_description
1 polymer ?
#
loop_
_entity_poly.entity_id
_entity_poly.type
_entity_poly.pdbx_seq_one_letter_code
_entity_poly.pdbx_strand_id
1 'polypeptide(L)'
;MKTKPSQPQLPPITILGAGGIGCTLAATIHHSGHPVKLVEICRSKLSWAKMNGIDVTGLSSQPIPIESFDQWIPREGDLIIVCIKIYNNMYLADKNIAWNRVLTIQNGFENSIQNVSRTGEGIASFIAECKPGTTQVRITRGGALHLGTYIGHGDSSHTYSHLAGLIRHPLIRVVVTSNITKFKYTKFLYNCAISPLASGCGVDNGQLLANPRIRPIFLGLLRENLGIMASAGIELGKVGPFSPNTVVSILRNRWITNLLASWFQKSLDKTYCSMSGDWQTGETELEGYLGHMIRLAGNHPCPLNRALYDWCKDRLSRKMAPSMELVDILQKFIPSVAA
;
A
#
# COMPACT_ATOMS: atom_id res chain seq x y z
N MET A 1 4.04 -16.11 45.45
CA MET A 1 3.61 -15.87 44.05
C MET A 1 4.23 -14.60 43.59
N LYS A 2 5.22 -14.62 42.69
CA LYS A 2 5.78 -13.42 42.09
C LYS A 2 4.78 -12.97 41.01
N THR A 3 4.10 -11.87 41.21
CA THR A 3 3.28 -11.19 40.18
C THR A 3 4.18 -10.89 39.02
N LYS A 4 3.89 -11.47 37.83
CA LYS A 4 4.53 -11.06 36.57
C LYS A 4 4.32 -9.55 36.43
N PRO A 5 5.36 -8.76 36.12
CA PRO A 5 5.18 -7.34 35.86
C PRO A 5 4.14 -7.20 34.74
N SER A 6 3.12 -6.39 34.98
CA SER A 6 2.11 -6.07 33.98
C SER A 6 2.84 -5.47 32.77
N GLN A 7 2.73 -6.13 31.62
CA GLN A 7 3.27 -5.56 30.38
C GLN A 7 2.60 -4.20 30.15
N PRO A 8 3.36 -3.16 29.79
CA PRO A 8 2.78 -1.85 29.50
C PRO A 8 1.70 -2.03 28.43
N GLN A 9 0.47 -1.67 28.76
CA GLN A 9 -0.65 -1.69 27.82
C GLN A 9 -0.39 -0.68 26.70
N LEU A 10 -0.75 -1.05 25.46
CA LEU A 10 -0.76 -0.07 24.36
C LEU A 10 -1.71 1.09 24.71
N PRO A 11 -1.34 2.33 24.35
CA PRO A 11 -2.25 3.46 24.47
C PRO A 11 -3.48 3.29 23.57
N PRO A 12 -4.53 4.09 23.76
CA PRO A 12 -5.65 4.14 22.82
C PRO A 12 -5.15 4.37 21.37
N ILE A 13 -5.82 3.77 20.40
CA ILE A 13 -5.41 3.81 19.01
C ILE A 13 -6.36 4.69 18.21
N THR A 14 -5.80 5.67 17.50
CA THR A 14 -6.53 6.48 16.52
C THR A 14 -6.08 6.12 15.12
N ILE A 15 -7.02 5.70 14.24
CA ILE A 15 -6.73 5.31 12.85
C ILE A 15 -7.26 6.39 11.92
N LEU A 16 -6.38 6.98 11.11
CA LEU A 16 -6.73 7.97 10.11
C LEU A 16 -7.02 7.29 8.78
N GLY A 17 -8.23 7.46 8.28
CA GLY A 17 -8.74 6.91 7.02
C GLY A 17 -9.58 5.63 7.20
N ALA A 18 -10.88 5.73 6.94
CA ALA A 18 -11.82 4.61 6.92
C ALA A 18 -11.89 3.93 5.53
N GLY A 19 -10.71 3.61 4.96
CA GLY A 19 -10.56 2.79 3.77
C GLY A 19 -10.47 1.30 4.11
N GLY A 20 -10.16 0.46 3.12
CA GLY A 20 -10.04 -0.99 3.30
C GLY A 20 -9.09 -1.39 4.43
N ILE A 21 -7.88 -0.80 4.46
CA ILE A 21 -6.89 -1.10 5.50
C ILE A 21 -7.33 -0.55 6.87
N GLY A 22 -7.72 0.73 6.93
CA GLY A 22 -8.08 1.36 8.20
C GLY A 22 -9.29 0.71 8.88
N CYS A 23 -10.35 0.41 8.14
CA CYS A 23 -11.52 -0.32 8.68
C CYS A 23 -11.14 -1.73 9.15
N THR A 24 -10.30 -2.45 8.37
CA THR A 24 -9.84 -3.80 8.76
C THR A 24 -9.07 -3.77 10.09
N LEU A 25 -8.14 -2.84 10.23
CA LEU A 25 -7.38 -2.69 11.48
C LEU A 25 -8.27 -2.27 12.64
N ALA A 26 -9.15 -1.29 12.44
CA ALA A 26 -10.08 -0.84 13.47
C ALA A 26 -10.96 -2.01 13.97
N ALA A 27 -11.54 -2.79 13.05
CA ALA A 27 -12.40 -3.92 13.39
C ALA A 27 -11.64 -5.02 14.17
N THR A 28 -10.43 -5.38 13.74
CA THR A 28 -9.63 -6.42 14.41
C THR A 28 -9.15 -5.98 15.79
N ILE A 29 -8.72 -4.73 15.93
CA ILE A 29 -8.26 -4.15 17.20
C ILE A 29 -9.43 -4.05 18.19
N HIS A 30 -10.58 -3.55 17.73
CA HIS A 30 -11.80 -3.46 18.54
C HIS A 30 -12.28 -4.85 18.99
N HIS A 31 -12.28 -5.81 18.07
CA HIS A 31 -12.65 -7.21 18.39
C HIS A 31 -11.75 -7.84 19.46
N SER A 32 -10.50 -7.37 19.56
CA SER A 32 -9.56 -7.79 20.60
C SER A 32 -9.75 -7.04 21.94
N GLY A 33 -10.79 -6.20 22.06
CA GLY A 33 -11.13 -5.45 23.27
C GLY A 33 -10.27 -4.23 23.54
N HIS A 34 -9.44 -3.78 22.57
CA HIS A 34 -8.58 -2.60 22.76
C HIS A 34 -9.28 -1.32 22.28
N PRO A 35 -9.16 -0.19 23.02
CA PRO A 35 -9.74 1.10 22.63
C PRO A 35 -9.19 1.57 21.28
N VAL A 36 -10.09 1.76 20.30
CA VAL A 36 -9.75 2.24 18.96
C VAL A 36 -10.85 3.15 18.44
N LYS A 37 -10.47 4.18 17.68
CA LYS A 37 -11.38 5.04 16.92
C LYS A 37 -10.87 5.28 15.51
N LEU A 38 -11.79 5.61 14.61
CA LEU A 38 -11.50 6.03 13.24
C LEU A 38 -11.67 7.53 13.07
N VAL A 39 -10.88 8.10 12.16
CA VAL A 39 -11.02 9.49 11.71
C VAL A 39 -11.15 9.47 10.20
N GLU A 40 -12.16 10.13 9.65
CA GLU A 40 -12.48 10.11 8.21
C GLU A 40 -12.93 11.51 7.75
N ILE A 41 -12.63 11.88 6.51
CA ILE A 41 -13.07 13.13 5.89
C ILE A 41 -14.36 12.95 5.07
N CYS A 42 -14.59 11.77 4.53
CA CYS A 42 -15.72 11.47 3.65
C CYS A 42 -17.05 11.42 4.42
N ARG A 43 -17.91 12.40 4.19
CA ARG A 43 -19.20 12.56 4.89
C ARG A 43 -20.11 11.33 4.74
N SER A 44 -20.15 10.72 3.56
CA SER A 44 -20.97 9.52 3.33
C SER A 44 -20.51 8.33 4.17
N LYS A 45 -19.20 8.12 4.32
CA LYS A 45 -18.64 7.09 5.19
C LYS A 45 -18.92 7.36 6.66
N LEU A 46 -18.80 8.63 7.09
CA LEU A 46 -19.15 9.03 8.46
C LEU A 46 -20.62 8.72 8.78
N SER A 47 -21.53 9.09 7.88
CA SER A 47 -22.96 8.80 8.02
C SER A 47 -23.25 7.31 8.00
N TRP A 48 -22.62 6.57 7.07
CA TRP A 48 -22.77 5.11 7.01
C TRP A 48 -22.33 4.43 8.30
N ALA A 49 -21.13 4.76 8.79
CA ALA A 49 -20.56 4.15 9.98
C ALA A 49 -21.38 4.41 11.24
N LYS A 50 -21.99 5.59 11.37
CA LYS A 50 -22.88 5.92 12.49
C LYS A 50 -24.15 5.04 12.51
N MET A 51 -24.67 4.66 11.35
CA MET A 51 -25.86 3.83 11.23
C MET A 51 -25.59 2.34 11.25
N ASN A 52 -24.51 1.90 10.62
CA ASN A 52 -24.24 0.49 10.31
C ASN A 52 -22.99 -0.07 11.00
N GLY A 53 -22.19 0.79 11.64
CA GLY A 53 -20.88 0.40 12.19
C GLY A 53 -19.83 0.15 11.10
N ILE A 54 -18.76 -0.53 11.49
CA ILE A 54 -17.67 -0.96 10.60
C ILE A 54 -17.87 -2.44 10.28
N ASP A 55 -18.09 -2.76 9.01
CA ASP A 55 -18.36 -4.13 8.53
C ASP A 55 -17.14 -4.64 7.76
N VAL A 56 -16.53 -5.72 8.23
CA VAL A 56 -15.35 -6.35 7.60
C VAL A 56 -15.61 -7.83 7.43
N THR A 57 -15.36 -8.36 6.24
CA THR A 57 -15.50 -9.80 5.94
C THR A 57 -14.86 -10.68 7.02
N GLY A 58 -15.61 -11.60 7.57
CA GLY A 58 -15.16 -12.54 8.60
C GLY A 58 -15.20 -12.00 10.03
N LEU A 59 -15.67 -10.76 10.24
CA LEU A 59 -15.95 -10.17 11.54
C LEU A 59 -17.40 -9.66 11.56
N SER A 60 -18.05 -9.73 12.72
CA SER A 60 -19.36 -9.08 12.88
C SER A 60 -19.20 -7.56 12.79
N SER A 61 -20.22 -6.87 12.30
CA SER A 61 -20.24 -5.40 12.28
C SER A 61 -20.03 -4.83 13.69
N GLN A 62 -19.16 -3.82 13.80
CA GLN A 62 -18.73 -3.27 15.08
C GLN A 62 -19.09 -1.78 15.19
N PRO A 63 -19.66 -1.34 16.32
CA PRO A 63 -19.96 0.06 16.59
C PRO A 63 -18.69 0.81 17.04
N ILE A 64 -17.72 0.92 16.16
CA ILE A 64 -16.45 1.61 16.44
C ILE A 64 -16.66 3.12 16.36
N PRO A 65 -16.18 3.91 17.35
CA PRO A 65 -16.24 5.37 17.27
C PRO A 65 -15.56 5.89 16.01
N ILE A 66 -16.27 6.77 15.30
CA ILE A 66 -15.75 7.46 14.11
C ILE A 66 -16.04 8.96 14.21
N GLU A 67 -15.05 9.77 13.92
CA GLU A 67 -15.18 11.23 13.94
C GLU A 67 -14.69 11.86 12.64
N SER A 68 -15.16 13.08 12.35
CA SER A 68 -14.70 13.85 11.20
C SER A 68 -13.27 14.35 11.41
N PHE A 69 -12.46 14.30 10.34
CA PHE A 69 -11.10 14.84 10.35
C PHE A 69 -11.07 16.33 10.73
N ASP A 70 -12.06 17.11 10.31
CA ASP A 70 -12.15 18.54 10.61
C ASP A 70 -12.30 18.79 12.11
N GLN A 71 -13.06 17.94 12.79
CA GLN A 71 -13.33 18.03 14.24
C GLN A 71 -12.29 17.30 15.10
N TRP A 72 -11.49 16.43 14.47
CA TRP A 72 -10.52 15.63 15.20
C TRP A 72 -9.37 16.48 15.76
N ILE A 73 -9.13 16.29 17.04
CA ILE A 73 -7.99 16.87 17.75
C ILE A 73 -7.10 15.70 18.20
N PRO A 74 -5.82 15.66 17.77
CA PRO A 74 -4.88 14.65 18.25
C PRO A 74 -4.75 14.69 19.77
N ARG A 75 -4.81 13.52 20.42
CA ARG A 75 -4.60 13.44 21.87
C ARG A 75 -3.14 13.06 22.12
N GLU A 76 -2.52 13.77 23.03
CA GLU A 76 -1.21 13.39 23.55
C GLU A 76 -1.31 11.99 24.18
N GLY A 77 -0.48 11.09 23.74
CA GLY A 77 -0.50 9.72 24.25
C GLY A 77 -1.12 8.68 23.32
N ASP A 78 -2.02 9.03 22.40
CA ASP A 78 -2.58 8.08 21.43
C ASP A 78 -1.49 7.55 20.48
N LEU A 79 -1.59 6.26 20.13
CA LEU A 79 -0.89 5.72 18.96
C LEU A 79 -1.72 6.04 17.71
N ILE A 80 -1.15 6.80 16.79
CA ILE A 80 -1.84 7.20 15.56
C ILE A 80 -1.39 6.28 14.41
N ILE A 81 -2.34 5.60 13.77
CA ILE A 81 -2.10 4.77 12.59
C ILE A 81 -2.64 5.49 11.36
N VAL A 82 -1.75 5.85 10.43
CA VAL A 82 -2.11 6.60 9.21
C VAL A 82 -2.34 5.63 8.06
N CYS A 83 -3.60 5.53 7.62
CA CYS A 83 -4.06 4.66 6.52
C CYS A 83 -4.69 5.45 5.36
N ILE A 84 -4.48 6.76 5.30
CA ILE A 84 -4.94 7.61 4.21
C ILE A 84 -4.02 7.49 2.99
N LYS A 85 -4.48 7.98 1.84
CA LYS A 85 -3.66 8.10 0.65
C LYS A 85 -2.50 9.08 0.89
N ILE A 86 -1.34 8.82 0.30
CA ILE A 86 -0.11 9.61 0.56
C ILE A 86 -0.25 11.08 0.17
N TYR A 87 -1.01 11.40 -0.88
CA TYR A 87 -1.25 12.79 -1.29
C TYR A 87 -2.08 13.59 -0.26
N ASN A 88 -2.76 12.91 0.68
CA ASN A 88 -3.48 13.55 1.77
C ASN A 88 -2.60 13.83 3.00
N ASN A 89 -1.33 13.41 3.01
CA ASN A 89 -0.43 13.65 4.15
C ASN A 89 -0.20 15.14 4.40
N MET A 90 -0.30 15.97 3.37
CA MET A 90 -0.20 17.43 3.50
C MET A 90 -1.18 18.01 4.53
N TYR A 91 -2.38 17.45 4.65
CA TYR A 91 -3.38 17.90 5.62
C TYR A 91 -3.03 17.54 7.07
N LEU A 92 -2.07 16.62 7.28
CA LEU A 92 -1.61 16.27 8.62
C LEU A 92 -0.66 17.32 9.21
N ALA A 93 -0.04 18.16 8.36
CA ALA A 93 0.90 19.19 8.81
C ALA A 93 0.23 20.23 9.71
N ASP A 94 -1.05 20.53 9.46
CA ASP A 94 -1.83 21.51 10.22
C ASP A 94 -2.36 20.95 11.54
N LYS A 95 -2.19 19.64 11.79
CA LYS A 95 -2.59 18.99 13.03
C LYS A 95 -1.38 18.85 13.95
N ASN A 96 -1.54 19.23 15.21
CA ASN A 96 -0.49 19.08 16.21
C ASN A 96 -0.29 17.59 16.58
N ILE A 97 0.36 16.84 15.72
CA ILE A 97 0.58 15.39 15.85
C ILE A 97 1.94 15.11 16.49
N ALA A 98 1.95 14.31 17.54
CA ALA A 98 3.18 13.74 18.10
C ALA A 98 3.72 12.65 17.17
N TRP A 99 4.55 13.02 16.19
CA TRP A 99 5.02 12.12 15.13
C TRP A 99 5.79 10.90 15.64
N ASN A 100 6.46 10.99 16.76
CA ASN A 100 7.11 9.87 17.43
C ASN A 100 6.13 8.76 17.90
N ARG A 101 4.82 9.00 17.79
CA ARG A 101 3.74 8.03 18.07
C ARG A 101 2.93 7.69 16.81
N VAL A 102 3.46 7.98 15.63
CA VAL A 102 2.79 7.71 14.36
C VAL A 102 3.35 6.46 13.70
N LEU A 103 2.46 5.55 13.35
CA LEU A 103 2.71 4.39 12.48
C LEU A 103 2.01 4.64 11.14
N THR A 104 2.74 4.70 10.04
CA THR A 104 2.15 4.83 8.71
C THR A 104 1.93 3.46 8.06
N ILE A 105 0.73 3.21 7.52
CA ILE A 105 0.44 2.01 6.72
C ILE A 105 -0.08 2.50 5.36
N GLN A 106 0.85 2.95 4.54
CA GLN A 106 0.59 3.59 3.26
C GLN A 106 1.42 2.95 2.15
N ASN A 107 0.91 3.02 0.92
CA ASN A 107 1.67 2.61 -0.26
C ASN A 107 2.55 3.76 -0.76
N GLY A 108 3.66 3.42 -1.43
CA GLY A 108 4.55 4.42 -2.02
C GLY A 108 5.36 5.23 -1.01
N PHE A 109 6.01 6.26 -1.52
CA PHE A 109 6.86 7.17 -0.76
C PHE A 109 6.39 8.60 -0.98
N GLU A 110 6.34 9.37 0.10
CA GLU A 110 5.90 10.76 0.05
C GLU A 110 6.87 11.62 0.88
N ASN A 111 7.34 12.72 0.28
CA ASN A 111 8.48 13.47 0.82
C ASN A 111 8.13 14.30 2.06
N SER A 112 6.87 14.75 2.24
CA SER A 112 6.50 15.64 3.34
C SER A 112 6.67 15.00 4.72
N ILE A 113 6.53 13.67 4.80
CA ILE A 113 6.67 12.92 6.05
C ILE A 113 7.89 11.98 6.09
N GLN A 114 8.73 11.96 5.04
CA GLN A 114 9.90 11.07 5.02
C GLN A 114 10.94 11.42 6.07
N ASN A 115 11.13 12.71 6.33
CA ASN A 115 12.13 13.22 7.27
C ASN A 115 11.59 13.36 8.70
N VAL A 116 10.33 12.99 8.94
CA VAL A 116 9.75 13.06 10.29
C VAL A 116 10.06 11.77 11.05
N SER A 117 10.59 11.92 12.27
CA SER A 117 10.84 10.78 13.14
C SER A 117 9.50 10.14 13.55
N ARG A 118 9.20 8.99 12.96
CA ARG A 118 7.98 8.20 13.21
C ARG A 118 8.31 6.98 14.06
N THR A 119 7.30 6.45 14.78
CA THR A 119 7.45 5.18 15.48
C THR A 119 7.90 4.07 14.54
N GLY A 120 7.36 4.05 13.31
CA GLY A 120 7.73 3.11 12.26
C GLY A 120 6.72 3.04 11.14
N GLU A 121 6.65 1.91 10.48
CA GLU A 121 5.84 1.72 9.30
C GLU A 121 5.20 0.33 9.24
N GLY A 122 4.08 0.24 8.53
CA GLY A 122 3.42 -1.01 8.22
C GLY A 122 3.23 -1.20 6.72
N ILE A 123 3.38 -2.44 6.26
CA ILE A 123 3.20 -2.83 4.86
C ILE A 123 2.17 -3.94 4.76
N ALA A 124 1.00 -3.63 4.21
CA ALA A 124 -0.06 -4.60 3.97
C ALA A 124 0.13 -5.26 2.59
N SER A 125 0.19 -6.58 2.53
CA SER A 125 0.18 -7.35 1.28
C SER A 125 -1.14 -8.10 1.04
N PHE A 126 -2.09 -8.03 1.96
CA PHE A 126 -3.47 -8.43 1.74
C PHE A 126 -4.23 -7.34 0.96
N ILE A 127 -5.32 -7.72 0.28
CA ILE A 127 -6.18 -6.79 -0.46
C ILE A 127 -7.50 -6.67 0.28
N ALA A 128 -7.83 -5.43 0.67
CA ALA A 128 -9.09 -5.09 1.33
C ALA A 128 -9.76 -3.95 0.56
N GLU A 129 -10.92 -4.24 0.00
CA GLU A 129 -11.70 -3.31 -0.82
C GLU A 129 -12.84 -2.74 0.02
N CYS A 130 -12.90 -1.42 0.11
CA CYS A 130 -13.98 -0.70 0.78
C CYS A 130 -15.01 -0.26 -0.26
N LYS A 131 -16.28 -0.62 -0.04
CA LYS A 131 -17.38 -0.17 -0.90
C LYS A 131 -17.47 1.36 -0.86
N PRO A 132 -17.51 2.03 -2.01
CA PRO A 132 -17.58 3.50 -2.07
C PRO A 132 -18.68 4.09 -1.20
N GLY A 133 -18.36 5.18 -0.49
CA GLY A 133 -19.30 5.87 0.40
C GLY A 133 -19.69 5.13 1.69
N THR A 134 -19.12 3.96 1.96
CA THR A 134 -19.45 3.12 3.13
C THR A 134 -18.21 2.76 3.93
N THR A 135 -18.40 2.07 5.07
CA THR A 135 -17.36 1.40 5.85
C THR A 135 -17.46 -0.12 5.77
N GLN A 136 -18.06 -0.60 4.68
CA GLN A 136 -18.18 -2.03 4.36
C GLN A 136 -16.94 -2.47 3.59
N VAL A 137 -16.18 -3.39 4.16
CA VAL A 137 -14.91 -3.87 3.63
C VAL A 137 -14.95 -5.36 3.33
N ARG A 138 -14.51 -5.73 2.14
CA ARG A 138 -14.28 -7.11 1.74
C ARG A 138 -12.79 -7.36 1.59
N ILE A 139 -12.26 -8.34 2.34
CA ILE A 139 -10.91 -8.84 2.12
C ILE A 139 -10.96 -9.82 0.96
N THR A 140 -10.52 -9.37 -0.21
CA THR A 140 -10.59 -10.14 -1.46
C THR A 140 -9.39 -11.07 -1.62
N ARG A 141 -8.28 -10.77 -0.92
CA ARG A 141 -7.08 -11.60 -0.93
C ARG A 141 -6.38 -11.55 0.43
N GLY A 142 -6.12 -12.71 1.00
CA GLY A 142 -5.31 -12.84 2.21
C GLY A 142 -3.83 -12.51 1.96
N GLY A 143 -3.12 -12.16 3.04
CA GLY A 143 -1.70 -11.82 2.95
C GLY A 143 -1.08 -11.48 4.30
N ALA A 144 0.02 -10.75 4.29
CA ALA A 144 0.71 -10.32 5.49
C ALA A 144 0.56 -8.81 5.72
N LEU A 145 0.56 -8.44 7.00
CA LEU A 145 0.85 -7.09 7.48
C LEU A 145 2.24 -7.13 8.14
N HIS A 146 3.23 -6.53 7.52
CA HIS A 146 4.52 -6.33 8.15
C HIS A 146 4.47 -5.03 8.95
N LEU A 147 4.93 -5.07 10.19
CA LEU A 147 5.04 -3.92 11.09
C LEU A 147 6.47 -3.81 11.58
N GLY A 148 7.05 -2.62 11.60
CA GLY A 148 8.41 -2.49 12.09
C GLY A 148 8.98 -1.10 12.06
N THR A 149 10.23 -1.01 12.55
CA THR A 149 11.05 0.20 12.59
C THR A 149 11.94 0.29 11.36
N TYR A 150 12.50 1.48 11.16
CA TYR A 150 13.65 1.70 10.27
C TYR A 150 14.94 1.27 10.99
N ILE A 151 15.97 0.89 10.22
CA ILE A 151 17.29 0.58 10.79
C ILE A 151 17.83 1.81 11.54
N GLY A 152 18.33 1.62 12.76
CA GLY A 152 18.90 2.68 13.57
C GLY A 152 17.89 3.52 14.38
N HIS A 153 16.61 3.27 14.24
CA HIS A 153 15.57 3.85 15.11
C HIS A 153 15.31 2.91 16.30
N GLY A 154 15.14 3.49 17.49
CA GLY A 154 15.08 2.79 18.79
C GLY A 154 14.12 1.60 18.81
N ASP A 155 14.27 0.72 19.78
CA ASP A 155 13.56 -0.54 19.90
C ASP A 155 12.06 -0.32 20.22
N SER A 156 11.25 -0.24 19.17
CA SER A 156 9.78 -0.26 19.27
C SER A 156 9.21 -1.67 19.09
N SER A 157 10.03 -2.71 19.17
CA SER A 157 9.61 -4.10 18.95
C SER A 157 8.48 -4.54 19.88
N HIS A 158 8.49 -4.03 21.11
CA HIS A 158 7.43 -4.26 22.09
C HIS A 158 6.07 -3.70 21.63
N THR A 159 6.04 -2.46 21.15
CA THR A 159 4.83 -1.81 20.64
C THR A 159 4.24 -2.60 19.46
N TYR A 160 5.08 -3.02 18.51
CA TYR A 160 4.62 -3.79 17.35
C TYR A 160 4.19 -5.21 17.69
N SER A 161 4.85 -5.85 18.64
CA SER A 161 4.45 -7.19 19.11
C SER A 161 3.08 -7.15 19.79
N HIS A 162 2.82 -6.13 20.61
CA HIS A 162 1.50 -5.92 21.19
C HIS A 162 0.45 -5.62 20.14
N LEU A 163 0.72 -4.68 19.20
CA LEU A 163 -0.19 -4.35 18.12
C LEU A 163 -0.48 -5.59 17.24
N ALA A 164 0.53 -6.40 16.95
CA ALA A 164 0.38 -7.66 16.23
C ALA A 164 -0.57 -8.64 16.95
N GLY A 165 -0.51 -8.68 18.28
CA GLY A 165 -1.40 -9.49 19.11
C GLY A 165 -2.88 -9.06 19.06
N LEU A 166 -3.15 -7.78 18.75
CA LEU A 166 -4.51 -7.24 18.60
C LEU A 166 -5.09 -7.48 17.21
N ILE A 167 -4.25 -7.61 16.17
CA ILE A 167 -4.69 -7.76 14.78
C ILE A 167 -4.86 -9.26 14.48
N ARG A 168 -6.03 -9.81 14.77
CA ARG A 168 -6.37 -11.22 14.57
C ARG A 168 -7.43 -11.37 13.49
N HIS A 169 -7.03 -11.93 12.35
CA HIS A 169 -7.95 -12.25 11.26
C HIS A 169 -7.44 -13.46 10.47
N PRO A 170 -8.30 -14.43 10.06
CA PRO A 170 -7.86 -15.66 9.38
C PRO A 170 -7.08 -15.41 8.09
N LEU A 171 -7.38 -14.32 7.39
CA LEU A 171 -6.75 -13.95 6.13
C LEU A 171 -5.53 -13.03 6.28
N ILE A 172 -5.17 -12.61 7.50
CA ILE A 172 -4.08 -11.65 7.75
C ILE A 172 -3.05 -12.23 8.70
N ARG A 173 -1.84 -12.43 8.21
CA ARG A 173 -0.69 -12.80 9.05
C ARG A 173 0.10 -11.53 9.40
N VAL A 174 0.25 -11.24 10.67
CA VAL A 174 1.10 -10.12 11.11
C VAL A 174 2.54 -10.59 11.29
N VAL A 175 3.49 -9.80 10.79
CA VAL A 175 4.93 -10.06 10.87
C VAL A 175 5.61 -8.83 11.43
N VAL A 176 6.25 -8.96 12.58
CA VAL A 176 7.06 -7.88 13.18
C VAL A 176 8.50 -7.98 12.67
N THR A 177 9.09 -6.84 12.33
CA THR A 177 10.46 -6.77 11.79
C THR A 177 11.23 -5.56 12.32
N SER A 178 12.54 -5.71 12.50
CA SER A 178 13.45 -4.60 12.83
C SER A 178 13.92 -3.80 11.60
N ASN A 179 13.57 -4.24 10.40
CA ASN A 179 13.90 -3.55 9.16
C ASN A 179 12.70 -3.58 8.22
N ILE A 180 11.79 -2.61 8.38
CA ILE A 180 10.59 -2.50 7.52
C ILE A 180 10.93 -2.03 6.10
N THR A 181 12.04 -1.30 5.95
CA THR A 181 12.44 -0.66 4.69
C THR A 181 12.52 -1.66 3.53
N LYS A 182 13.15 -2.82 3.75
CA LYS A 182 13.28 -3.84 2.71
C LYS A 182 11.94 -4.41 2.23
N PHE A 183 10.95 -4.53 3.12
CA PHE A 183 9.60 -4.98 2.76
C PHE A 183 8.83 -3.88 2.02
N LYS A 184 9.03 -2.62 2.43
CA LYS A 184 8.44 -1.46 1.75
C LYS A 184 8.94 -1.36 0.32
N TYR A 185 10.24 -1.42 0.10
CA TYR A 185 10.81 -1.37 -1.24
C TYR A 185 10.40 -2.54 -2.10
N THR A 186 10.26 -3.75 -1.54
CA THR A 186 9.75 -4.89 -2.31
C THR A 186 8.31 -4.66 -2.77
N LYS A 187 7.43 -4.19 -1.88
CA LYS A 187 6.06 -3.86 -2.27
C LYS A 187 6.02 -2.70 -3.28
N PHE A 188 6.85 -1.68 -3.06
CA PHE A 188 6.98 -0.53 -3.93
C PHE A 188 7.41 -0.93 -5.35
N LEU A 189 8.39 -1.83 -5.49
CA LEU A 189 8.82 -2.38 -6.77
C LEU A 189 7.64 -2.93 -7.60
N TYR A 190 6.77 -3.73 -6.96
CA TYR A 190 5.60 -4.29 -7.64
C TYR A 190 4.54 -3.24 -7.92
N ASN A 191 4.26 -2.35 -6.96
CA ASN A 191 3.23 -1.34 -7.11
C ASN A 191 3.56 -0.34 -8.21
N CYS A 192 4.84 0.04 -8.39
CA CYS A 192 5.28 0.92 -9.49
C CYS A 192 5.04 0.29 -10.87
N ALA A 193 5.11 -1.04 -11.00
CA ALA A 193 4.81 -1.71 -12.26
C ALA A 193 3.31 -1.97 -12.45
N ILE A 194 2.58 -2.28 -11.37
CA ILE A 194 1.16 -2.67 -11.44
C ILE A 194 0.26 -1.45 -11.53
N SER A 195 0.34 -0.56 -10.53
CA SER A 195 -0.71 0.44 -10.33
C SER A 195 -0.79 1.48 -11.44
N PRO A 196 0.31 2.12 -11.88
CA PRO A 196 0.24 3.09 -12.97
C PRO A 196 -0.12 2.46 -14.32
N LEU A 197 0.38 1.26 -14.62
CA LEU A 197 0.11 0.59 -15.89
C LEU A 197 -1.34 0.12 -15.97
N ALA A 198 -1.85 -0.58 -14.94
CA ALA A 198 -3.22 -1.06 -14.92
C ALA A 198 -4.22 0.09 -14.95
N SER A 199 -4.02 1.12 -14.10
CA SER A 199 -4.90 2.29 -14.06
C SER A 199 -4.82 3.11 -15.34
N GLY A 200 -3.63 3.31 -15.91
CA GLY A 200 -3.44 4.06 -17.15
C GLY A 200 -4.09 3.38 -18.36
N CYS A 201 -4.04 2.04 -18.43
CA CYS A 201 -4.75 1.26 -19.45
C CYS A 201 -6.25 1.11 -19.16
N GLY A 202 -6.72 1.37 -17.94
CA GLY A 202 -8.12 1.15 -17.53
C GLY A 202 -8.49 -0.33 -17.40
N VAL A 203 -7.55 -1.17 -17.00
CA VAL A 203 -7.72 -2.63 -16.88
C VAL A 203 -7.56 -3.12 -15.44
N ASP A 204 -8.08 -4.31 -15.15
CA ASP A 204 -7.79 -4.98 -13.88
C ASP A 204 -6.36 -5.59 -13.86
N ASN A 205 -5.90 -5.97 -12.67
CA ASN A 205 -4.54 -6.47 -12.50
C ASN A 205 -4.29 -7.81 -13.22
N GLY A 206 -5.32 -8.62 -13.47
CA GLY A 206 -5.23 -9.88 -14.19
C GLY A 206 -4.82 -9.65 -15.65
N GLN A 207 -5.30 -8.56 -16.25
CA GLN A 207 -4.98 -8.19 -17.63
C GLN A 207 -3.50 -7.85 -17.83
N LEU A 208 -2.77 -7.44 -16.80
CA LEU A 208 -1.32 -7.23 -16.91
C LEU A 208 -0.57 -8.50 -17.33
N LEU A 209 -1.09 -9.66 -16.97
CA LEU A 209 -0.51 -10.96 -17.31
C LEU A 209 -1.26 -11.67 -18.44
N ALA A 210 -2.57 -11.44 -18.56
CA ALA A 210 -3.41 -12.05 -19.60
C ALA A 210 -3.20 -11.45 -20.99
N ASN A 211 -3.17 -10.11 -21.04
CA ASN A 211 -3.10 -9.41 -22.32
C ASN A 211 -1.70 -9.51 -22.94
N PRO A 212 -1.56 -10.10 -24.16
CA PRO A 212 -0.26 -10.30 -24.79
C PRO A 212 0.46 -8.99 -25.16
N ARG A 213 -0.27 -7.87 -25.30
CA ARG A 213 0.31 -6.56 -25.56
C ARG A 213 0.81 -5.86 -24.31
N ILE A 214 0.16 -6.05 -23.15
CA ILE A 214 0.50 -5.43 -21.88
C ILE A 214 1.59 -6.21 -21.15
N ARG A 215 1.54 -7.55 -21.19
CA ARG A 215 2.47 -8.42 -20.46
C ARG A 215 3.95 -8.09 -20.68
N PRO A 216 4.46 -7.89 -21.91
CA PRO A 216 5.86 -7.54 -22.12
C PRO A 216 6.26 -6.23 -21.44
N ILE A 217 5.36 -5.23 -21.43
CA ILE A 217 5.55 -3.93 -20.78
C ILE A 217 5.63 -4.12 -19.26
N PHE A 218 4.68 -4.83 -18.68
CA PHE A 218 4.65 -5.13 -17.25
C PHE A 218 5.93 -5.83 -16.77
N LEU A 219 6.37 -6.86 -17.51
CA LEU A 219 7.61 -7.56 -17.21
C LEU A 219 8.84 -6.68 -17.44
N GLY A 220 8.82 -5.80 -18.43
CA GLY A 220 9.84 -4.78 -18.68
C GLY A 220 9.98 -3.82 -17.51
N LEU A 221 8.86 -3.28 -17.01
CA LEU A 221 8.83 -2.43 -15.83
C LEU A 221 9.39 -3.14 -14.59
N LEU A 222 9.02 -4.41 -14.35
CA LEU A 222 9.57 -5.16 -13.22
C LEU A 222 11.09 -5.32 -13.32
N ARG A 223 11.64 -5.58 -14.53
CA ARG A 223 13.09 -5.68 -14.74
C ARG A 223 13.79 -4.34 -14.54
N GLU A 224 13.22 -3.26 -15.08
CA GLU A 224 13.74 -1.91 -14.89
C GLU A 224 13.74 -1.52 -13.42
N ASN A 225 12.64 -1.75 -12.70
CA ASN A 225 12.53 -1.49 -11.25
C ASN A 225 13.57 -2.29 -10.45
N LEU A 226 13.80 -3.57 -10.76
CA LEU A 226 14.83 -4.38 -10.12
C LEU A 226 16.24 -3.83 -10.39
N GLY A 227 16.51 -3.38 -11.61
CA GLY A 227 17.79 -2.74 -11.97
C GLY A 227 18.02 -1.47 -11.16
N ILE A 228 16.99 -0.62 -11.03
CA ILE A 228 17.05 0.61 -10.22
C ILE A 228 17.32 0.27 -8.74
N MET A 229 16.59 -0.69 -8.17
CA MET A 229 16.79 -1.10 -6.77
C MET A 229 18.22 -1.61 -6.53
N ALA A 230 18.73 -2.43 -7.46
CA ALA A 230 20.08 -2.96 -7.37
C ALA A 230 21.14 -1.85 -7.47
N SER A 231 20.97 -0.89 -8.40
CA SER A 231 21.90 0.24 -8.58
C SER A 231 21.91 1.19 -7.38
N ALA A 232 20.76 1.32 -6.70
CA ALA A 232 20.61 2.10 -5.47
C ALA A 232 21.07 1.36 -4.20
N GLY A 233 21.57 0.11 -4.31
CA GLY A 233 22.00 -0.69 -3.16
C GLY A 233 20.87 -1.11 -2.22
N ILE A 234 19.63 -1.17 -2.71
CA ILE A 234 18.46 -1.44 -1.88
C ILE A 234 18.29 -2.95 -1.65
N GLU A 235 18.30 -3.35 -0.39
CA GLU A 235 17.96 -4.69 0.02
C GLU A 235 16.43 -4.91 -0.06
N LEU A 236 16.02 -6.03 -0.67
CA LEU A 236 14.62 -6.40 -0.81
C LEU A 236 14.25 -7.53 0.16
N GLY A 237 13.09 -7.41 0.81
CA GLY A 237 12.52 -8.43 1.69
C GLY A 237 11.53 -9.36 0.97
N LYS A 238 11.18 -10.48 1.60
CA LYS A 238 10.18 -11.40 1.03
C LYS A 238 8.76 -10.84 1.27
N VAL A 239 8.11 -10.37 0.22
CA VAL A 239 6.69 -9.99 0.20
C VAL A 239 5.96 -10.87 -0.81
N GLY A 240 4.99 -11.66 -0.35
CA GLY A 240 4.31 -12.63 -1.20
C GLY A 240 4.98 -14.02 -1.22
N PRO A 241 4.65 -14.88 -2.22
CA PRO A 241 5.07 -16.29 -2.22
C PRO A 241 6.55 -16.50 -2.51
N PHE A 242 7.17 -15.63 -3.32
CA PHE A 242 8.56 -15.78 -3.76
C PHE A 242 9.51 -14.83 -3.04
N SER A 243 10.76 -15.28 -2.87
CA SER A 243 11.85 -14.39 -2.46
C SER A 243 12.26 -13.46 -3.61
N PRO A 244 12.86 -12.29 -3.33
CA PRO A 244 13.35 -11.39 -4.37
C PRO A 244 14.30 -12.08 -5.36
N ASN A 245 15.22 -12.90 -4.86
CA ASN A 245 16.16 -13.65 -5.71
C ASN A 245 15.43 -14.63 -6.63
N THR A 246 14.39 -15.30 -6.15
CA THR A 246 13.53 -16.17 -6.97
C THR A 246 12.83 -15.37 -8.06
N VAL A 247 12.31 -14.19 -7.75
CA VAL A 247 11.67 -13.31 -8.73
C VAL A 247 12.66 -12.87 -9.82
N VAL A 248 13.87 -12.46 -9.42
CA VAL A 248 14.95 -12.13 -10.38
C VAL A 248 15.23 -13.30 -11.30
N SER A 249 15.37 -14.52 -10.76
CA SER A 249 15.62 -15.73 -11.56
C SER A 249 14.48 -16.05 -12.52
N ILE A 250 13.23 -15.92 -12.07
CA ILE A 250 12.03 -16.09 -12.90
C ILE A 250 12.05 -15.08 -14.06
N LEU A 251 12.28 -13.79 -13.79
CA LEU A 251 12.24 -12.73 -14.78
C LEU A 251 13.38 -12.82 -15.81
N ARG A 252 14.49 -13.50 -15.49
CA ARG A 252 15.59 -13.79 -16.44
C ARG A 252 15.20 -14.88 -17.42
N ASN A 253 14.33 -15.81 -17.06
CA ASN A 253 13.92 -16.94 -17.90
C ASN A 253 12.54 -16.68 -18.48
N ARG A 254 12.46 -16.41 -19.80
CA ARG A 254 11.21 -16.10 -20.51
C ARG A 254 10.18 -17.23 -20.45
N TRP A 255 10.61 -18.48 -20.55
CA TRP A 255 9.73 -19.64 -20.51
C TRP A 255 9.06 -19.77 -19.14
N ILE A 256 9.86 -19.70 -18.08
CA ILE A 256 9.36 -19.74 -16.69
C ILE A 256 8.42 -18.58 -16.43
N THR A 257 8.79 -17.37 -16.88
CA THR A 257 7.96 -16.18 -16.73
C THR A 257 6.59 -16.34 -17.39
N ASN A 258 6.53 -16.87 -18.62
CA ASN A 258 5.27 -17.07 -19.33
C ASN A 258 4.40 -18.15 -18.68
N LEU A 259 4.99 -19.24 -18.23
CA LEU A 259 4.29 -20.31 -17.51
C LEU A 259 3.66 -19.79 -16.21
N LEU A 260 4.45 -19.08 -15.42
CA LEU A 260 4.00 -18.51 -14.15
C LEU A 260 2.99 -17.37 -14.34
N ALA A 261 3.10 -16.59 -15.43
CA ALA A 261 2.14 -15.53 -15.74
C ALA A 261 0.71 -16.08 -15.84
N SER A 262 0.51 -17.21 -16.51
CA SER A 262 -0.80 -17.85 -16.65
C SER A 262 -1.37 -18.34 -15.30
N TRP A 263 -0.50 -18.79 -14.41
CA TRP A 263 -0.90 -19.24 -13.08
C TRP A 263 -1.27 -18.05 -12.16
N PHE A 264 -0.45 -16.99 -12.17
CA PHE A 264 -0.71 -15.79 -11.37
C PHE A 264 -1.90 -14.96 -11.86
N GLN A 265 -2.17 -14.96 -13.17
CA GLN A 265 -3.29 -14.26 -13.78
C GLN A 265 -4.61 -14.56 -13.03
N LYS A 266 -4.91 -15.85 -12.78
CA LYS A 266 -6.14 -16.27 -12.11
C LYS A 266 -6.30 -15.67 -10.71
N SER A 267 -5.19 -15.44 -10.00
CA SER A 267 -5.21 -14.87 -8.65
C SER A 267 -5.37 -13.34 -8.62
N LEU A 268 -5.20 -12.69 -9.78
CA LEU A 268 -5.30 -11.24 -9.95
C LEU A 268 -6.52 -10.81 -10.78
N ASP A 269 -7.26 -11.78 -11.32
CA ASP A 269 -8.46 -11.53 -12.12
C ASP A 269 -9.49 -10.74 -11.32
N LYS A 270 -10.09 -9.73 -11.95
CA LYS A 270 -11.08 -8.84 -11.34
C LYS A 270 -10.61 -8.12 -10.07
N THR A 271 -9.31 -8.04 -9.83
CA THR A 271 -8.76 -7.18 -8.77
C THR A 271 -8.25 -5.87 -9.37
N TYR A 272 -8.55 -4.76 -8.69
CA TYR A 272 -8.15 -3.43 -9.15
C TYR A 272 -7.05 -2.86 -8.26
N CYS A 273 -6.15 -2.09 -8.85
CA CYS A 273 -5.10 -1.41 -8.11
C CYS A 273 -5.65 -0.19 -7.35
N SER A 274 -4.88 0.28 -6.36
CA SER A 274 -5.27 1.44 -5.53
C SER A 274 -5.45 2.74 -6.33
N MET A 275 -4.83 2.85 -7.50
CA MET A 275 -4.92 4.04 -8.36
C MET A 275 -6.12 4.02 -9.32
N SER A 276 -6.82 2.90 -9.48
CA SER A 276 -7.93 2.81 -10.45
C SER A 276 -9.06 3.79 -10.18
N GLY A 277 -9.33 4.11 -8.89
CA GLY A 277 -10.32 5.10 -8.50
C GLY A 277 -9.81 6.56 -8.56
N ASP A 278 -8.51 6.76 -8.62
CA ASP A 278 -7.88 8.08 -8.53
C ASP A 278 -8.08 8.90 -9.82
N TRP A 279 -8.31 8.23 -10.97
CA TRP A 279 -8.56 8.90 -12.26
C TRP A 279 -9.80 9.79 -12.26
N GLN A 280 -10.82 9.44 -11.50
CA GLN A 280 -12.06 10.22 -11.40
C GLN A 280 -11.86 11.52 -10.60
N THR A 281 -11.01 11.49 -9.59
CA THR A 281 -10.74 12.62 -8.70
C THR A 281 -9.63 13.53 -9.24
N GLY A 282 -8.73 12.98 -10.06
CA GLY A 282 -7.51 13.66 -10.52
C GLY A 282 -6.39 13.69 -9.49
N GLU A 283 -6.64 13.21 -8.27
CA GLU A 283 -5.64 13.03 -7.22
C GLU A 283 -5.09 11.61 -7.26
N THR A 284 -3.77 11.45 -7.26
CA THR A 284 -3.15 10.16 -7.48
C THR A 284 -1.86 9.98 -6.71
N GLU A 285 -1.53 8.73 -6.42
CA GLU A 285 -0.26 8.32 -5.80
C GLU A 285 0.91 8.26 -6.83
N LEU A 286 0.74 8.80 -8.04
CA LEU A 286 1.73 8.71 -9.14
C LEU A 286 3.12 9.21 -8.74
N GLU A 287 3.18 10.36 -8.03
CA GLU A 287 4.44 10.93 -7.53
C GLU A 287 5.12 10.03 -6.50
N GLY A 288 4.33 9.39 -5.64
CA GLY A 288 4.82 8.46 -4.63
C GLY A 288 5.22 7.11 -5.18
N TYR A 289 4.81 6.79 -6.40
CA TYR A 289 5.22 5.59 -7.13
C TYR A 289 6.29 5.93 -8.17
N LEU A 290 5.89 6.28 -9.38
CA LEU A 290 6.82 6.50 -10.49
C LEU A 290 7.74 7.70 -10.28
N GLY A 291 7.21 8.79 -9.71
CA GLY A 291 8.04 9.96 -9.37
C GLY A 291 9.17 9.59 -8.42
N HIS A 292 8.89 8.82 -7.37
CA HIS A 292 9.92 8.34 -6.44
C HIS A 292 10.86 7.34 -7.11
N MET A 293 10.37 6.40 -7.94
CA MET A 293 11.18 5.43 -8.67
C MET A 293 12.18 6.12 -9.61
N ILE A 294 11.74 7.16 -10.32
CA ILE A 294 12.59 7.95 -11.22
C ILE A 294 13.67 8.71 -10.44
N ARG A 295 13.33 9.30 -9.29
CA ARG A 295 14.31 9.93 -8.41
C ARG A 295 15.34 8.93 -7.88
N LEU A 296 14.87 7.75 -7.47
CA LEU A 296 15.74 6.67 -7.00
C LEU A 296 16.69 6.15 -8.07
N ALA A 297 16.24 6.16 -9.33
CA ALA A 297 17.08 5.74 -10.46
C ALA A 297 18.33 6.62 -10.63
N GLY A 298 18.27 7.91 -10.29
CA GLY A 298 19.39 8.84 -10.50
C GLY A 298 19.86 8.81 -11.96
N ASN A 299 21.09 8.33 -12.18
CA ASN A 299 21.69 8.15 -13.51
C ASN A 299 21.40 6.77 -14.15
N HIS A 300 20.75 5.84 -13.41
CA HIS A 300 20.39 4.55 -13.98
C HIS A 300 19.26 4.71 -15.01
N PRO A 301 19.38 4.11 -16.22
CA PRO A 301 18.35 4.23 -17.25
C PRO A 301 17.00 3.69 -16.77
N CYS A 302 15.95 4.49 -16.96
CA CYS A 302 14.57 4.13 -16.61
C CYS A 302 13.53 4.61 -17.64
N PRO A 303 13.72 4.25 -18.94
CA PRO A 303 12.88 4.77 -20.02
C PRO A 303 11.40 4.37 -19.90
N LEU A 304 11.09 3.14 -19.49
CA LEU A 304 9.72 2.69 -19.30
C LEU A 304 9.01 3.44 -18.17
N ASN A 305 9.68 3.57 -17.01
CA ASN A 305 9.12 4.31 -15.88
C ASN A 305 8.87 5.79 -16.25
N ARG A 306 9.81 6.44 -16.96
CA ARG A 306 9.64 7.84 -17.41
C ARG A 306 8.48 7.98 -18.38
N ALA A 307 8.43 7.16 -19.44
CA ALA A 307 7.38 7.24 -20.43
C ALA A 307 5.99 6.98 -19.81
N LEU A 308 5.88 6.00 -18.90
CA LEU A 308 4.65 5.71 -18.17
C LEU A 308 4.25 6.88 -17.25
N TYR A 309 5.21 7.47 -16.53
CA TYR A 309 4.99 8.61 -15.66
C TYR A 309 4.49 9.83 -16.44
N ASP A 310 5.20 10.21 -17.50
CA ASP A 310 4.88 11.40 -18.31
C ASP A 310 3.50 11.26 -18.95
N TRP A 311 3.17 10.09 -19.48
CA TRP A 311 1.87 9.81 -20.05
C TRP A 311 0.74 9.91 -19.01
N CYS A 312 0.90 9.26 -17.87
CA CYS A 312 -0.10 9.31 -16.79
C CYS A 312 -0.29 10.74 -16.28
N LYS A 313 0.80 11.47 -16.09
CA LYS A 313 0.78 12.86 -15.60
C LYS A 313 0.06 13.80 -16.56
N ASP A 314 0.35 13.71 -17.87
CA ASP A 314 -0.33 14.49 -18.90
C ASP A 314 -1.83 14.23 -18.92
N ARG A 315 -2.24 12.95 -18.96
CA ARG A 315 -3.68 12.61 -19.00
C ARG A 315 -4.43 13.01 -17.74
N LEU A 316 -3.84 12.80 -16.57
CA LEU A 316 -4.45 13.23 -15.29
C LEU A 316 -4.60 14.75 -15.23
N SER A 317 -3.58 15.52 -15.66
CA SER A 317 -3.65 16.99 -15.68
C SER A 317 -4.76 17.51 -16.60
N ARG A 318 -5.03 16.81 -17.69
CA ARG A 318 -6.10 17.11 -18.65
C ARG A 318 -7.44 16.44 -18.30
N LYS A 319 -7.52 15.72 -17.20
CA LYS A 319 -8.71 14.95 -16.79
C LYS A 319 -9.21 13.96 -17.86
N MET A 320 -8.28 13.39 -18.63
CA MET A 320 -8.59 12.43 -19.68
C MET A 320 -8.73 11.02 -19.10
N ALA A 321 -9.66 10.24 -19.64
CA ALA A 321 -9.85 8.85 -19.22
C ALA A 321 -8.62 7.97 -19.51
N PRO A 322 -8.44 6.84 -18.78
CA PRO A 322 -7.47 5.80 -19.13
C PRO A 322 -7.62 5.37 -20.59
N SER A 323 -6.53 4.94 -21.24
CA SER A 323 -6.55 4.52 -22.62
C SER A 323 -5.51 3.45 -22.96
N MET A 324 -5.89 2.50 -23.79
CA MET A 324 -4.98 1.47 -24.33
C MET A 324 -3.90 2.04 -25.29
N GLU A 325 -3.99 3.31 -25.72
CA GLU A 325 -2.92 3.99 -26.46
C GLU A 325 -1.58 4.00 -25.69
N LEU A 326 -1.65 3.97 -24.37
CA LEU A 326 -0.47 3.82 -23.52
C LEU A 326 0.38 2.62 -23.92
N VAL A 327 -0.25 1.52 -24.30
CA VAL A 327 0.45 0.29 -24.70
C VAL A 327 1.29 0.53 -25.95
N ASP A 328 0.77 1.25 -26.96
CA ASP A 328 1.50 1.54 -28.20
C ASP A 328 2.72 2.45 -27.97
N ILE A 329 2.59 3.37 -27.00
CA ILE A 329 3.69 4.25 -26.61
C ILE A 329 4.77 3.45 -25.90
N LEU A 330 4.40 2.62 -24.92
CA LEU A 330 5.37 1.88 -24.10
C LEU A 330 6.03 0.72 -24.84
N GLN A 331 5.37 0.13 -25.84
CA GLN A 331 5.96 -0.94 -26.67
C GLN A 331 7.24 -0.49 -27.39
N LYS A 332 7.38 0.80 -27.70
CA LYS A 332 8.59 1.36 -28.34
C LYS A 332 9.85 1.22 -27.49
N PHE A 333 9.69 1.09 -26.17
CA PHE A 333 10.78 0.92 -25.21
C PHE A 333 11.08 -0.55 -24.86
N ILE A 334 10.25 -1.48 -25.35
CA ILE A 334 10.53 -2.90 -25.20
C ILE A 334 11.43 -3.32 -26.36
N PRO A 335 12.65 -3.88 -26.10
CA PRO A 335 13.50 -4.38 -27.17
C PRO A 335 12.71 -5.32 -28.06
N SER A 336 12.70 -5.05 -29.36
CA SER A 336 12.14 -5.97 -30.33
C SER A 336 12.79 -7.34 -30.14
N VAL A 337 11.98 -8.34 -29.89
CA VAL A 337 12.44 -9.72 -29.81
C VAL A 337 12.95 -10.07 -31.21
N ALA A 338 14.27 -10.06 -31.38
CA ALA A 338 14.84 -10.80 -32.49
C ALA A 338 14.33 -12.23 -32.36
N ALA A 339 13.61 -12.67 -33.38
CA ALA A 339 12.94 -13.96 -33.49
C ALA A 339 13.90 -15.11 -33.28
#